data_c0525f3b81250e9ac641de8a96ba0062
#
_entry.id   c0525f3b81250e9ac641de8a96ba0062
#
_cell.length_a   1.000
_cell.length_b   1.000
_cell.length_c   1.000
_cell.angle_alpha   90.00
_cell.angle_beta   90.00
_cell.angle_gamma   90.00
#
_symmetry.space_group_name_H-M   'P 1'
#
loop_
_entity.id
_entity.type
_entity.pdbx_description
1 polymer ?
#
loop_
_entity_poly.entity_id
_entity_poly.type
_entity_poly.pdbx_seq_one_letter_code
_entity_poly.pdbx_strand_id
1 'polypeptide(L)'
;MKRYGKRAAVVWISLAAVLSGGCGIQAEQENNSSPYPAVEGMESTPVVDYSVPRTLPNVLVDTRGYTAECEKRAAVKGRELPETFRLIDAETKDEVFSGQLEKITYNEELGLYTGIACFDEYITEGTYYLECDMVGQSYRFGIKDSMYAELFREIYDIRMEDCDDRSLTISDAMALLVAYEWYSEVFPDDNGDQIPDVLKSLQSWISFMEESEPEAGDAALYAAFLAKFSYNYQKFDQAYATDCLRRASTVYGQLQTALNRDADVFFALAELYRATGLHTYRNQISDYKSFFENNGSYLEENSYLYGTMTYMSTRQRVDVELCALFMNTLTNRGEEISKRYEDMIHPVAARNNGADDLLKSAVELSCANYVLNSYQYTQITEEFLHYLMGQNAESVCFYPGTGDQSSYMLLFAQLAKTHMKEGEQIM
;
A
#
# COMPACT_ATOMS: atom_id res chain seq x y z
N MET A 1 -37.72 -38.10 18.54
CA MET A 1 -38.89 -37.23 18.69
C MET A 1 -38.53 -35.98 19.45
N LYS A 2 -38.96 -34.82 18.98
CA LYS A 2 -38.85 -33.40 19.42
C LYS A 2 -37.71 -32.64 18.70
N ARG A 3 -38.06 -32.05 17.60
CA ARG A 3 -38.44 -30.65 17.32
C ARG A 3 -37.25 -29.69 17.40
N TYR A 4 -36.64 -29.46 16.23
CA TYR A 4 -36.00 -28.21 15.94
C TYR A 4 -36.92 -27.36 15.09
N GLY A 5 -37.34 -26.26 15.62
CA GLY A 5 -38.13 -25.25 14.96
C GLY A 5 -37.60 -23.86 15.29
N LYS A 6 -37.35 -23.10 14.23
CA LYS A 6 -37.40 -21.65 14.19
C LYS A 6 -36.22 -20.87 14.79
N ARG A 7 -35.22 -20.55 13.99
CA ARG A 7 -34.50 -19.27 14.04
C ARG A 7 -33.97 -18.94 12.62
N ALA A 8 -34.86 -18.53 11.75
CA ALA A 8 -34.46 -18.02 10.42
C ALA A 8 -35.40 -16.87 10.00
N ALA A 9 -35.63 -15.90 10.92
CA ALA A 9 -36.52 -14.78 10.62
C ALA A 9 -36.05 -13.43 11.18
N VAL A 10 -34.79 -13.28 11.60
CA VAL A 10 -34.32 -12.01 12.22
C VAL A 10 -33.29 -11.29 11.35
N VAL A 11 -32.75 -11.90 10.28
CA VAL A 11 -31.67 -11.29 9.47
C VAL A 11 -32.18 -10.37 8.34
N TRP A 12 -33.47 -10.33 8.05
CA TRP A 12 -34.01 -9.54 6.93
C TRP A 12 -34.59 -8.16 7.29
N ILE A 13 -34.65 -7.80 8.59
CA ILE A 13 -35.22 -6.51 9.00
C ILE A 13 -34.13 -5.44 9.21
N SER A 14 -32.86 -5.80 9.35
CA SER A 14 -31.78 -4.85 9.55
C SER A 14 -31.22 -4.23 8.26
N LEU A 15 -31.48 -4.81 7.08
CA LEU A 15 -30.95 -4.30 5.81
C LEU A 15 -31.83 -3.24 5.14
N ALA A 16 -33.07 -3.06 5.62
CA ALA A 16 -34.00 -2.06 5.05
C ALA A 16 -33.94 -0.69 5.75
N ALA A 17 -33.23 -0.57 6.88
CA ALA A 17 -33.16 0.67 7.65
C ALA A 17 -31.91 1.54 7.33
N VAL A 18 -30.94 1.02 6.59
CA VAL A 18 -29.69 1.75 6.28
C VAL A 18 -29.78 2.52 4.95
N LEU A 19 -30.83 2.33 4.16
CA LEU A 19 -30.99 3.03 2.88
C LEU A 19 -31.88 4.29 2.95
N SER A 20 -32.28 4.76 4.13
CA SER A 20 -33.07 5.99 4.28
C SER A 20 -32.37 7.13 5.02
N GLY A 21 -31.06 7.03 5.26
CA GLY A 21 -30.23 8.13 5.79
C GLY A 21 -29.63 8.97 4.68
N GLY A 22 -30.43 9.54 3.82
CA GLY A 22 -29.98 10.55 2.85
C GLY A 22 -29.60 11.83 3.59
N CYS A 23 -28.32 12.18 3.58
CA CYS A 23 -27.85 13.51 3.94
C CYS A 23 -28.51 14.54 3.01
N GLY A 24 -29.51 15.22 3.53
CA GLY A 24 -30.11 16.37 2.84
C GLY A 24 -29.13 17.52 2.82
N ILE A 25 -28.43 17.69 1.71
CA ILE A 25 -27.83 18.98 1.37
C ILE A 25 -29.03 19.87 1.01
N GLN A 26 -29.36 20.82 1.88
CA GLN A 26 -30.25 21.92 1.53
C GLN A 26 -29.55 22.74 0.46
N ALA A 27 -29.96 22.54 -0.79
CA ALA A 27 -29.67 23.50 -1.84
C ALA A 27 -30.44 24.79 -1.49
N GLU A 28 -29.73 25.87 -1.23
CA GLU A 28 -30.29 27.20 -1.22
C GLU A 28 -30.95 27.44 -2.59
N GLN A 29 -32.23 27.62 -2.59
CA GLN A 29 -32.98 28.09 -3.77
C GLN A 29 -32.54 29.51 -4.06
N GLU A 30 -31.65 29.73 -4.99
CA GLU A 30 -31.51 31.02 -5.64
C GLU A 30 -32.82 31.29 -6.40
N ASN A 31 -33.51 32.31 -5.95
CA ASN A 31 -34.67 32.88 -6.61
C ASN A 31 -34.25 33.47 -7.96
N ASN A 32 -34.19 32.64 -8.98
CA ASN A 32 -34.11 33.13 -10.36
C ASN A 32 -35.50 33.54 -10.82
N SER A 33 -35.92 34.74 -10.46
CA SER A 33 -37.09 35.37 -11.08
C SER A 33 -36.77 35.68 -12.53
N SER A 34 -37.32 34.86 -13.43
CA SER A 34 -37.27 35.14 -14.85
C SER A 34 -37.89 36.52 -15.12
N PRO A 35 -37.26 37.39 -15.94
CA PRO A 35 -37.80 38.69 -16.28
C PRO A 35 -39.00 38.67 -17.25
N TYR A 36 -39.49 37.49 -17.64
CA TYR A 36 -40.62 37.34 -18.53
C TYR A 36 -41.88 36.88 -17.77
N PRO A 37 -43.05 37.52 -18.02
CA PRO A 37 -44.31 37.11 -17.39
C PRO A 37 -44.68 35.71 -17.82
N ALA A 38 -45.08 34.89 -16.84
CA ALA A 38 -45.56 33.53 -17.12
C ALA A 38 -46.77 33.56 -18.05
N VAL A 39 -46.70 32.89 -19.18
CA VAL A 39 -47.86 32.70 -20.08
C VAL A 39 -48.67 31.52 -19.51
N GLU A 40 -49.87 31.80 -19.01
CA GLU A 40 -50.79 30.77 -18.54
C GLU A 40 -51.11 29.82 -19.71
N GLY A 41 -50.80 28.50 -19.52
CA GLY A 41 -51.12 27.46 -20.46
C GLY A 41 -49.94 26.75 -21.12
N MET A 42 -48.67 27.06 -20.82
CA MET A 42 -47.56 26.24 -21.23
C MET A 42 -47.36 25.10 -20.22
N GLU A 43 -47.60 23.87 -20.68
CA GLU A 43 -47.12 22.68 -19.94
C GLU A 43 -45.61 22.84 -19.66
N SER A 44 -45.22 22.69 -18.41
CA SER A 44 -43.80 22.72 -18.02
C SER A 44 -43.06 21.66 -18.83
N THR A 45 -42.13 22.10 -19.66
CA THR A 45 -41.21 21.15 -20.32
C THR A 45 -40.54 20.34 -19.20
N PRO A 46 -40.56 19.00 -19.32
CA PRO A 46 -39.93 18.16 -18.31
C PRO A 46 -38.47 18.59 -18.20
N VAL A 47 -38.05 18.92 -16.99
CA VAL A 47 -36.63 19.15 -16.67
C VAL A 47 -35.96 17.81 -16.86
N VAL A 48 -35.33 17.61 -17.99
CA VAL A 48 -34.45 16.47 -18.22
C VAL A 48 -33.24 16.71 -17.34
N ASP A 49 -33.12 15.95 -16.27
CA ASP A 49 -31.94 15.94 -15.44
C ASP A 49 -30.79 15.36 -16.29
N TYR A 50 -30.08 16.25 -16.98
CA TYR A 50 -28.98 15.88 -17.86
C TYR A 50 -27.72 15.76 -16.96
N SER A 51 -27.53 14.58 -16.36
CA SER A 51 -26.24 14.23 -15.76
C SER A 51 -25.23 14.12 -16.89
N VAL A 52 -24.37 15.13 -17.04
CA VAL A 52 -23.22 15.04 -17.96
C VAL A 52 -22.40 13.82 -17.56
N PRO A 53 -22.22 12.82 -18.45
CA PRO A 53 -21.35 11.67 -18.12
C PRO A 53 -19.98 12.20 -17.72
N ARG A 54 -19.47 11.77 -16.58
CA ARG A 54 -18.13 12.12 -16.14
C ARG A 54 -17.16 11.48 -17.13
N THR A 55 -16.64 12.27 -18.05
CA THR A 55 -15.64 11.77 -19.01
C THR A 55 -14.31 11.62 -18.28
N LEU A 56 -13.77 10.41 -18.29
CA LEU A 56 -12.42 10.15 -17.78
C LEU A 56 -11.41 10.89 -18.67
N PRO A 57 -10.33 11.43 -18.08
CA PRO A 57 -9.26 12.06 -18.85
C PRO A 57 -8.60 11.02 -19.76
N ASN A 58 -8.05 11.49 -20.87
CA ASN A 58 -7.22 10.69 -21.75
C ASN A 58 -5.72 10.92 -21.52
N VAL A 59 -5.39 11.86 -20.68
CA VAL A 59 -4.04 12.10 -20.14
C VAL A 59 -4.05 11.65 -18.69
N LEU A 60 -3.36 10.55 -18.40
CA LEU A 60 -3.44 9.80 -17.15
C LEU A 60 -2.21 10.07 -16.32
N VAL A 61 -2.41 10.57 -15.13
CA VAL A 61 -1.38 10.96 -14.17
C VAL A 61 -1.64 10.30 -12.81
N ASP A 62 -0.61 10.24 -11.99
CA ASP A 62 -0.78 10.01 -10.56
C ASP A 62 -1.56 11.17 -9.94
N THR A 63 -2.72 10.87 -9.38
CA THR A 63 -3.60 11.89 -8.77
C THR A 63 -3.14 12.34 -7.39
N ARG A 64 -2.23 11.59 -6.76
CA ARG A 64 -1.59 11.96 -5.49
C ARG A 64 -0.37 12.85 -5.72
N GLY A 65 0.27 12.73 -6.90
CA GLY A 65 1.36 13.58 -7.33
C GLY A 65 2.68 12.84 -7.53
N TYR A 66 3.75 13.62 -7.60
CA TYR A 66 5.12 13.14 -7.86
C TYR A 66 6.09 13.83 -6.90
N THR A 67 7.21 13.18 -6.59
CA THR A 67 8.35 13.88 -5.99
C THR A 67 9.11 14.67 -7.07
N ALA A 68 9.89 15.68 -6.67
CA ALA A 68 10.65 16.47 -7.64
C ALA A 68 11.69 15.63 -8.40
N GLU A 69 12.29 14.65 -7.71
CA GLU A 69 13.41 13.86 -8.24
C GLU A 69 13.02 12.50 -8.82
N CYS A 70 11.75 12.05 -8.69
CA CYS A 70 11.31 10.80 -9.31
C CYS A 70 11.18 10.93 -10.83
N GLU A 71 11.11 9.80 -11.54
CA GLU A 71 10.68 9.80 -12.94
C GLU A 71 9.20 10.17 -13.03
N LYS A 72 8.92 11.29 -13.71
CA LYS A 72 7.57 11.82 -13.86
C LYS A 72 7.06 11.55 -15.26
N ARG A 73 6.22 10.52 -15.34
CA ARG A 73 5.64 10.08 -16.60
C ARG A 73 4.13 10.12 -16.53
N ALA A 74 3.50 10.43 -17.64
CA ALA A 74 2.06 10.32 -17.81
C ALA A 74 1.75 9.49 -19.05
N ALA A 75 0.67 8.71 -18.99
CA ALA A 75 0.21 7.98 -20.15
C ALA A 75 -0.86 8.80 -20.90
N VAL A 76 -0.74 8.87 -22.20
CA VAL A 76 -1.68 9.57 -23.08
C VAL A 76 -2.33 8.57 -24.01
N LYS A 77 -3.68 8.61 -24.14
CA LYS A 77 -4.43 7.73 -25.03
C LYS A 77 -5.38 8.53 -25.93
N GLY A 78 -5.50 8.12 -27.19
CA GLY A 78 -6.38 8.83 -28.14
C GLY A 78 -6.49 8.12 -29.48
N ARG A 79 -7.46 8.54 -30.31
CA ARG A 79 -7.56 8.05 -31.70
C ARG A 79 -6.40 8.51 -32.57
N GLU A 80 -5.91 9.69 -32.27
CA GLU A 80 -4.72 10.33 -32.80
C GLU A 80 -4.02 11.00 -31.62
N LEU A 81 -2.70 11.03 -31.61
CA LEU A 81 -1.91 11.71 -30.59
C LEU A 81 -1.11 12.83 -31.24
N PRO A 82 -1.00 14.00 -30.57
CA PRO A 82 -0.08 15.05 -31.00
C PRO A 82 1.37 14.59 -30.81
N GLU A 83 2.30 15.32 -31.38
CA GLU A 83 3.74 15.08 -31.19
C GLU A 83 4.23 15.60 -29.82
N THR A 84 3.52 16.56 -29.23
CA THR A 84 3.95 17.30 -28.05
C THR A 84 2.87 17.34 -26.97
N PHE A 85 3.33 17.57 -25.75
CA PHE A 85 2.49 17.89 -24.59
C PHE A 85 3.01 19.13 -23.88
N ARG A 86 2.18 19.72 -23.02
CA ARG A 86 2.50 20.88 -22.20
C ARG A 86 2.19 20.61 -20.74
N LEU A 87 3.05 21.09 -19.84
CA LEU A 87 2.82 21.15 -18.41
C LEU A 87 2.36 22.56 -18.07
N ILE A 88 1.20 22.67 -17.47
CA ILE A 88 0.57 23.95 -17.17
C ILE A 88 0.49 24.11 -15.66
N ASP A 89 0.92 25.27 -15.15
CA ASP A 89 0.71 25.65 -13.76
C ASP A 89 -0.80 25.83 -13.51
N ALA A 90 -1.31 25.17 -12.48
CA ALA A 90 -2.75 25.14 -12.22
C ALA A 90 -3.30 26.45 -11.67
N GLU A 91 -2.45 27.33 -11.13
CA GLU A 91 -2.82 28.63 -10.57
C GLU A 91 -2.69 29.75 -11.59
N THR A 92 -1.51 29.88 -12.19
CA THR A 92 -1.21 30.96 -13.15
C THR A 92 -1.75 30.71 -14.55
N LYS A 93 -1.95 29.44 -14.92
CA LYS A 93 -2.30 28.97 -16.26
C LYS A 93 -1.19 29.16 -17.30
N ASP A 94 0.02 29.41 -16.86
CA ASP A 94 1.17 29.52 -17.74
C ASP A 94 1.69 28.14 -18.11
N GLU A 95 2.19 28.01 -19.35
CA GLU A 95 3.00 26.87 -19.76
C GLU A 95 4.37 26.96 -19.09
N VAL A 96 4.69 25.99 -18.26
CA VAL A 96 5.95 25.94 -17.49
C VAL A 96 6.96 24.94 -18.04
N PHE A 97 6.48 23.96 -18.82
CA PHE A 97 7.30 22.97 -19.48
C PHE A 97 6.58 22.41 -20.70
N SER A 98 7.30 22.00 -21.72
CA SER A 98 6.78 21.26 -22.86
C SER A 98 7.76 20.18 -23.32
N GLY A 99 7.23 19.07 -23.80
CA GLY A 99 8.01 17.93 -24.25
C GLY A 99 7.38 17.21 -25.42
N GLN A 100 8.11 16.26 -25.98
CA GLN A 100 7.58 15.39 -27.03
C GLN A 100 6.96 14.15 -26.40
N LEU A 101 5.87 13.64 -27.01
CA LEU A 101 5.34 12.33 -26.66
C LEU A 101 6.26 11.23 -27.19
N GLU A 102 6.61 10.31 -26.32
CA GLU A 102 7.47 9.18 -26.61
C GLU A 102 6.67 7.89 -26.82
N LYS A 103 7.30 6.90 -27.43
CA LYS A 103 6.80 5.52 -27.59
C LYS A 103 5.36 5.47 -28.10
N ILE A 104 4.97 6.34 -29.04
CA ILE A 104 3.61 6.34 -29.61
C ILE A 104 3.40 5.04 -30.37
N THR A 105 2.45 4.23 -29.88
CA THR A 105 2.08 2.92 -30.46
C THR A 105 0.57 2.73 -30.47
N TYR A 106 0.08 1.96 -31.46
CA TYR A 106 -1.32 1.55 -31.48
C TYR A 106 -1.54 0.37 -30.52
N ASN A 107 -2.46 0.52 -29.60
CA ASN A 107 -2.84 -0.52 -28.66
C ASN A 107 -4.11 -1.22 -29.17
N GLU A 108 -3.98 -2.50 -29.54
CA GLU A 108 -5.09 -3.27 -30.12
C GLU A 108 -6.22 -3.52 -29.14
N GLU A 109 -5.93 -3.70 -27.84
CA GLU A 109 -6.96 -3.94 -26.82
C GLU A 109 -7.84 -2.71 -26.57
N LEU A 110 -7.23 -1.52 -26.60
CA LEU A 110 -7.96 -0.25 -26.45
C LEU A 110 -8.58 0.23 -27.77
N GLY A 111 -8.06 -0.21 -28.91
CA GLY A 111 -8.39 0.37 -30.21
C GLY A 111 -7.96 1.84 -30.34
N LEU A 112 -6.91 2.25 -29.61
CA LEU A 112 -6.41 3.62 -29.51
C LEU A 112 -4.88 3.65 -29.63
N TYR A 113 -4.33 4.79 -29.99
CA TYR A 113 -2.93 5.07 -29.81
C TYR A 113 -2.65 5.39 -28.35
N THR A 114 -1.50 4.96 -27.86
CA THR A 114 -0.95 5.31 -26.54
C THR A 114 0.43 5.90 -26.70
N GLY A 115 0.82 6.83 -25.82
CA GLY A 115 2.13 7.45 -25.77
C GLY A 115 2.46 7.87 -24.35
N ILE A 116 3.72 8.26 -24.15
CA ILE A 116 4.26 8.70 -22.84
C ILE A 116 4.61 10.17 -22.92
N ALA A 117 4.16 10.94 -21.94
CA ALA A 117 4.62 12.29 -21.65
C ALA A 117 5.63 12.23 -20.51
N CYS A 118 6.91 12.44 -20.79
CA CYS A 118 7.98 12.46 -19.80
C CYS A 118 8.31 13.92 -19.44
N PHE A 119 8.27 14.25 -18.13
CA PHE A 119 8.55 15.58 -17.61
C PHE A 119 9.51 15.57 -16.41
N ASP A 120 10.43 14.60 -16.40
CA ASP A 120 11.42 14.38 -15.33
C ASP A 120 12.27 15.61 -15.05
N GLU A 121 12.61 16.36 -16.11
CA GLU A 121 13.45 17.57 -16.04
C GLU A 121 12.77 18.72 -15.24
N TYR A 122 11.45 18.65 -15.07
CA TYR A 122 10.72 19.69 -14.34
C TYR A 122 10.62 19.32 -12.86
N ILE A 123 11.37 20.05 -12.01
CA ILE A 123 11.54 19.76 -10.58
C ILE A 123 10.92 20.81 -9.66
N THR A 124 10.25 21.82 -10.20
CA THR A 124 9.67 22.89 -9.39
C THR A 124 8.42 22.40 -8.66
N GLU A 125 8.39 22.61 -7.36
CA GLU A 125 7.21 22.28 -6.55
C GLU A 125 6.01 23.15 -6.91
N GLY A 126 4.82 22.56 -6.90
CA GLY A 126 3.58 23.25 -7.23
C GLY A 126 2.45 22.31 -7.59
N THR A 127 1.35 22.89 -8.11
CA THR A 127 0.20 22.13 -8.61
C THR A 127 0.07 22.34 -10.12
N TYR A 128 -0.02 21.25 -10.84
CA TYR A 128 0.05 21.25 -12.30
C TYR A 128 -1.03 20.37 -12.95
N TYR A 129 -1.17 20.49 -14.24
CA TYR A 129 -1.85 19.51 -15.10
C TYR A 129 -1.16 19.47 -16.45
N LEU A 130 -1.25 18.31 -17.10
CA LEU A 130 -0.77 18.12 -18.48
C LEU A 130 -1.87 18.44 -19.48
N GLU A 131 -1.49 19.01 -20.61
CA GLU A 131 -2.38 19.29 -21.71
C GLU A 131 -1.78 18.77 -23.02
N CYS A 132 -2.59 18.02 -23.79
CA CYS A 132 -2.26 17.52 -25.12
C CYS A 132 -3.29 18.00 -26.11
N ASP A 133 -2.86 18.61 -27.21
CA ASP A 133 -3.76 19.09 -28.25
C ASP A 133 -4.62 17.96 -28.79
N MET A 134 -5.91 18.21 -29.02
CA MET A 134 -6.94 17.24 -29.46
C MET A 134 -7.25 16.08 -28.51
N VAL A 135 -6.43 15.86 -27.48
CA VAL A 135 -6.63 14.80 -26.47
C VAL A 135 -7.31 15.36 -25.23
N GLY A 136 -6.88 16.51 -24.74
CA GLY A 136 -7.41 17.20 -23.58
C GLY A 136 -6.41 17.35 -22.44
N GLN A 137 -6.94 17.47 -21.23
CA GLN A 137 -6.17 17.73 -20.01
C GLN A 137 -6.20 16.53 -19.07
N SER A 138 -5.14 16.38 -18.27
CA SER A 138 -5.11 15.47 -17.13
C SER A 138 -5.92 16.02 -15.94
N TYR A 139 -6.10 15.20 -14.92
CA TYR A 139 -6.38 15.72 -13.58
C TYR A 139 -5.21 16.59 -13.09
N ARG A 140 -5.48 17.43 -12.08
CA ARG A 140 -4.43 18.19 -11.39
C ARG A 140 -3.66 17.25 -10.48
N PHE A 141 -2.35 17.49 -10.39
CA PHE A 141 -1.46 16.76 -9.51
C PHE A 141 -0.44 17.72 -8.89
N GLY A 142 0.14 17.31 -7.77
CA GLY A 142 1.23 18.05 -7.12
C GLY A 142 2.60 17.54 -7.55
N ILE A 143 3.60 18.41 -7.54
CA ILE A 143 5.00 18.01 -7.46
C ILE A 143 5.49 18.51 -6.12
N LYS A 144 5.93 17.60 -5.22
CA LYS A 144 6.33 17.91 -3.85
C LYS A 144 7.38 16.92 -3.36
N ASP A 145 8.48 17.39 -2.79
CA ASP A 145 9.49 16.51 -2.17
C ASP A 145 8.90 15.71 -0.99
N SER A 146 7.94 16.31 -0.26
CA SER A 146 7.29 15.68 0.88
C SER A 146 6.21 14.64 0.54
N MET A 147 5.93 14.35 -0.72
CA MET A 147 4.78 13.53 -1.13
C MET A 147 4.72 12.17 -0.42
N TYR A 148 5.81 11.41 -0.43
CA TYR A 148 5.82 10.09 0.22
C TYR A 148 5.80 10.18 1.75
N ALA A 149 6.36 11.24 2.33
CA ALA A 149 6.25 11.51 3.76
C ALA A 149 4.79 11.84 4.16
N GLU A 150 4.09 12.62 3.35
CA GLU A 150 2.66 12.91 3.54
C GLU A 150 1.80 11.64 3.42
N LEU A 151 2.04 10.80 2.42
CA LEU A 151 1.34 9.52 2.23
C LEU A 151 1.63 8.53 3.37
N PHE A 152 2.89 8.47 3.81
CA PHE A 152 3.26 7.67 4.98
C PHE A 152 2.53 8.15 6.24
N ARG A 153 2.51 9.47 6.49
CA ARG A 153 1.82 10.04 7.66
C ARG A 153 0.32 9.75 7.61
N GLU A 154 -0.32 9.88 6.44
CA GLU A 154 -1.74 9.59 6.27
C GLU A 154 -2.09 8.14 6.66
N ILE A 155 -1.35 7.14 6.15
CA ILE A 155 -1.60 5.73 6.48
C ILE A 155 -1.22 5.41 7.93
N TYR A 156 -0.16 6.02 8.44
CA TYR A 156 0.26 5.89 9.82
C TYR A 156 -0.82 6.38 10.79
N ASP A 157 -1.38 7.56 10.57
CA ASP A 157 -2.42 8.13 11.42
C ASP A 157 -3.68 7.25 11.40
N ILE A 158 -4.09 6.71 10.24
CA ILE A 158 -5.19 5.74 10.14
C ILE A 158 -4.90 4.51 11.01
N ARG A 159 -3.69 3.94 10.94
CA ARG A 159 -3.33 2.77 11.76
C ARG A 159 -3.24 3.09 13.25
N MET A 160 -2.85 4.29 13.62
CA MET A 160 -2.86 4.70 15.03
C MET A 160 -4.28 4.87 15.56
N GLU A 161 -5.21 5.43 14.78
CA GLU A 161 -6.63 5.46 15.10
C GLU A 161 -7.20 4.05 15.28
N ASP A 162 -6.91 3.11 14.37
CA ASP A 162 -7.31 1.71 14.50
C ASP A 162 -6.76 1.05 15.78
N CYS A 163 -5.54 1.41 16.18
CA CYS A 163 -4.93 0.93 17.41
C CYS A 163 -5.69 1.44 18.64
N ASP A 164 -6.03 2.72 18.67
CA ASP A 164 -6.76 3.37 19.77
C ASP A 164 -8.21 2.86 19.86
N ASP A 165 -8.86 2.66 18.73
CA ASP A 165 -10.22 2.11 18.62
C ASP A 165 -10.29 0.59 18.82
N ARG A 166 -9.12 -0.07 18.96
CA ARG A 166 -8.99 -1.53 19.13
C ARG A 166 -9.50 -2.35 17.94
N SER A 167 -9.51 -1.76 16.77
CA SER A 167 -9.88 -2.40 15.50
C SER A 167 -8.69 -2.95 14.72
N LEU A 168 -7.45 -2.64 15.16
CA LEU A 168 -6.23 -3.09 14.52
C LEU A 168 -6.14 -4.63 14.53
N THR A 169 -5.92 -5.22 13.37
CA THR A 169 -5.71 -6.67 13.26
C THR A 169 -4.25 -7.05 13.61
N ILE A 170 -4.02 -8.34 13.89
CA ILE A 170 -2.65 -8.86 14.14
C ILE A 170 -1.77 -8.65 12.88
N SER A 171 -2.36 -8.80 11.70
CA SER A 171 -1.66 -8.57 10.43
C SER A 171 -1.22 -7.11 10.27
N ASP A 172 -2.11 -6.16 10.59
CA ASP A 172 -1.80 -4.73 10.53
C ASP A 172 -0.74 -4.33 11.57
N ALA A 173 -0.87 -4.85 12.81
CA ALA A 173 0.11 -4.64 13.87
C ALA A 173 1.50 -5.19 13.48
N MET A 174 1.53 -6.35 12.81
CA MET A 174 2.77 -6.92 12.30
C MET A 174 3.38 -6.05 11.19
N ALA A 175 2.57 -5.56 10.26
CA ALA A 175 3.05 -4.70 9.18
C ALA A 175 3.63 -3.37 9.69
N LEU A 176 2.96 -2.74 10.67
CA LEU A 176 3.51 -1.58 11.37
C LEU A 176 4.90 -1.87 11.96
N LEU A 177 5.04 -3.02 12.61
CA LEU A 177 6.28 -3.40 13.27
C LEU A 177 7.38 -3.80 12.29
N VAL A 178 7.04 -4.37 11.13
CA VAL A 178 7.98 -4.64 10.03
C VAL A 178 8.47 -3.31 9.43
N ALA A 179 7.55 -2.40 9.10
CA ALA A 179 7.90 -1.09 8.56
C ALA A 179 8.77 -0.29 9.55
N TYR A 180 8.41 -0.30 10.84
CA TYR A 180 9.22 0.34 11.89
C TYR A 180 10.63 -0.25 11.98
N GLU A 181 10.76 -1.57 11.98
CA GLU A 181 12.07 -2.21 12.09
C GLU A 181 13.01 -1.82 10.95
N TRP A 182 12.48 -1.69 9.74
CA TRP A 182 13.29 -1.44 8.54
C TRP A 182 13.52 0.05 8.28
N TYR A 183 12.59 0.91 8.66
CA TYR A 183 12.57 2.33 8.35
C TYR A 183 12.24 3.18 9.58
N SER A 184 12.85 2.88 10.73
CA SER A 184 12.53 3.53 12.01
C SER A 184 12.66 5.06 11.99
N GLU A 185 13.46 5.60 11.08
CA GLU A 185 13.72 7.03 10.96
C GLU A 185 12.52 7.86 10.49
N VAL A 186 11.55 7.22 9.82
CA VAL A 186 10.34 7.89 9.35
C VAL A 186 9.20 7.87 10.38
N PHE A 187 9.35 7.09 11.47
CA PHE A 187 8.31 6.98 12.50
C PHE A 187 8.43 8.10 13.53
N PRO A 188 7.32 8.78 13.88
CA PRO A 188 7.34 9.90 14.80
C PRO A 188 7.58 9.50 16.26
N ASP A 189 8.13 10.44 17.00
CA ASP A 189 8.18 10.52 18.46
C ASP A 189 7.70 11.92 18.86
N ASP A 190 6.38 12.15 18.74
CA ASP A 190 5.74 13.47 18.85
C ASP A 190 5.89 14.05 20.27
N ASN A 191 6.03 13.21 21.28
CA ASN A 191 6.21 13.66 22.66
C ASN A 191 7.68 13.81 23.09
N GLY A 192 8.64 13.36 22.27
CA GLY A 192 10.08 13.51 22.49
C GLY A 192 10.66 12.69 23.63
N ASP A 193 9.99 11.59 24.04
CA ASP A 193 10.50 10.73 25.13
C ASP A 193 11.49 9.65 24.67
N GLN A 194 11.87 9.69 23.39
CA GLN A 194 12.79 8.78 22.72
C GLN A 194 12.24 7.36 22.49
N ILE A 195 10.95 7.15 22.70
CA ILE A 195 10.25 5.92 22.35
C ILE A 195 9.28 6.25 21.21
N PRO A 196 9.49 5.73 19.99
CA PRO A 196 8.57 5.98 18.89
C PRO A 196 7.10 5.69 19.25
N ASP A 197 6.20 6.58 18.86
CA ASP A 197 4.81 6.52 19.28
C ASP A 197 4.14 5.21 18.85
N VAL A 198 4.50 4.65 17.69
CA VAL A 198 4.03 3.33 17.22
C VAL A 198 4.31 2.22 18.24
N LEU A 199 5.45 2.23 18.88
CA LEU A 199 5.79 1.19 19.87
C LEU A 199 4.97 1.32 21.15
N LYS A 200 4.64 2.54 21.57
CA LYS A 200 3.75 2.79 22.72
C LYS A 200 2.33 2.36 22.42
N SER A 201 1.83 2.70 21.24
CA SER A 201 0.51 2.29 20.80
C SER A 201 0.40 0.78 20.68
N LEU A 202 1.40 0.12 20.07
CA LEU A 202 1.44 -1.34 20.01
C LEU A 202 1.58 -2.00 21.40
N GLN A 203 2.29 -1.39 22.35
CA GLN A 203 2.33 -1.86 23.74
C GLN A 203 0.95 -1.82 24.38
N SER A 204 0.20 -0.74 24.18
CA SER A 204 -1.18 -0.60 24.65
C SER A 204 -2.10 -1.65 23.99
N TRP A 205 -1.96 -1.84 22.68
CA TRP A 205 -2.71 -2.84 21.92
C TRP A 205 -2.40 -4.28 22.39
N ILE A 206 -1.14 -4.61 22.70
CA ILE A 206 -0.76 -5.91 23.28
C ILE A 206 -1.50 -6.15 24.59
N SER A 207 -1.59 -5.14 25.45
CA SER A 207 -2.32 -5.26 26.74
C SER A 207 -3.81 -5.53 26.54
N PHE A 208 -4.41 -4.93 25.51
CA PHE A 208 -5.80 -5.22 25.14
C PHE A 208 -5.97 -6.67 24.62
N MET A 209 -5.05 -7.13 23.76
CA MET A 209 -5.08 -8.50 23.23
C MET A 209 -4.93 -9.58 24.30
N GLU A 210 -4.29 -9.27 25.42
CA GLU A 210 -4.20 -10.18 26.59
C GLU A 210 -5.56 -10.46 27.22
N GLU A 211 -6.46 -9.48 27.20
CA GLU A 211 -7.81 -9.61 27.76
C GLU A 211 -8.77 -10.34 26.80
N SER A 212 -8.46 -10.31 25.49
CA SER A 212 -9.37 -10.74 24.42
C SER A 212 -9.11 -12.16 23.93
N GLU A 213 -7.91 -12.72 24.13
CA GLU A 213 -7.37 -13.94 23.55
C GLU A 213 -7.49 -14.00 22.01
N PRO A 214 -6.40 -14.12 21.25
CA PRO A 214 -6.43 -14.19 19.78
C PRO A 214 -7.20 -15.45 19.32
N GLU A 215 -7.84 -15.37 18.17
CA GLU A 215 -8.45 -16.52 17.54
C GLU A 215 -7.39 -17.60 17.25
N ALA A 216 -7.80 -18.88 17.30
CA ALA A 216 -6.86 -20.00 17.14
C ALA A 216 -6.14 -19.97 15.77
N GLY A 217 -6.76 -19.38 14.74
CA GLY A 217 -6.17 -19.20 13.41
C GLY A 217 -4.99 -18.22 13.41
N ASP A 218 -5.02 -17.21 14.24
CA ASP A 218 -4.05 -16.12 14.26
C ASP A 218 -2.91 -16.33 15.29
N ALA A 219 -2.97 -17.42 16.04
CA ALA A 219 -2.04 -17.65 17.16
C ALA A 219 -0.57 -17.70 16.71
N ALA A 220 -0.28 -18.24 15.54
CA ALA A 220 1.09 -18.31 15.02
C ALA A 220 1.61 -16.89 14.67
N LEU A 221 0.81 -16.10 13.95
CA LEU A 221 1.15 -14.73 13.60
C LEU A 221 1.28 -13.86 14.85
N TYR A 222 0.42 -14.05 15.86
CA TYR A 222 0.53 -13.35 17.14
C TYR A 222 1.81 -13.72 17.90
N ALA A 223 2.22 -14.99 17.88
CA ALA A 223 3.50 -15.39 18.45
C ALA A 223 4.69 -14.73 17.72
N ALA A 224 4.65 -14.66 16.39
CA ALA A 224 5.63 -13.93 15.59
C ALA A 224 5.69 -12.46 15.97
N PHE A 225 4.53 -11.82 16.07
CA PHE A 225 4.39 -10.41 16.44
C PHE A 225 4.99 -10.12 17.84
N LEU A 226 4.62 -10.90 18.85
CA LEU A 226 5.16 -10.72 20.22
C LEU A 226 6.70 -10.90 20.27
N ALA A 227 7.25 -11.87 19.53
CA ALA A 227 8.69 -12.09 19.45
C ALA A 227 9.41 -10.91 18.76
N LYS A 228 8.83 -10.42 17.65
CA LYS A 228 9.32 -9.25 16.91
C LYS A 228 9.23 -7.98 17.75
N PHE A 229 8.11 -7.76 18.44
CA PHE A 229 7.95 -6.63 19.35
C PHE A 229 8.99 -6.67 20.47
N SER A 230 9.17 -7.82 21.11
CA SER A 230 10.24 -8.00 22.13
C SER A 230 11.62 -7.59 21.60
N TYR A 231 11.97 -8.04 20.40
CA TYR A 231 13.27 -7.71 19.79
C TYR A 231 13.44 -6.21 19.54
N ASN A 232 12.41 -5.52 19.09
CA ASN A 232 12.46 -4.08 18.81
C ASN A 232 12.36 -3.23 20.08
N TYR A 233 11.62 -3.70 21.11
CA TYR A 233 11.33 -2.93 22.31
C TYR A 233 12.37 -3.08 23.43
N GLN A 234 13.22 -4.10 23.37
CA GLN A 234 14.18 -4.42 24.44
C GLN A 234 15.14 -3.27 24.84
N LYS A 235 15.42 -2.36 23.93
CA LYS A 235 16.27 -1.19 24.19
C LYS A 235 15.58 -0.12 25.03
N PHE A 236 14.25 -0.14 25.12
CA PHE A 236 13.44 0.81 25.89
C PHE A 236 12.99 0.22 27.24
N ASP A 237 12.46 -1.02 27.24
CA ASP A 237 12.07 -1.74 28.45
C ASP A 237 12.39 -3.23 28.32
N GLN A 238 13.53 -3.63 28.90
CA GLN A 238 14.01 -5.01 28.88
C GLN A 238 13.06 -5.98 29.62
N ALA A 239 12.39 -5.52 30.69
CA ALA A 239 11.53 -6.38 31.49
C ALA A 239 10.24 -6.71 30.72
N TYR A 240 9.60 -5.69 30.15
CA TYR A 240 8.42 -5.87 29.32
C TYR A 240 8.71 -6.68 28.05
N ALA A 241 9.83 -6.38 27.36
CA ALA A 241 10.29 -7.14 26.19
C ALA A 241 10.48 -8.63 26.52
N THR A 242 11.09 -8.95 27.69
CA THR A 242 11.27 -10.33 28.13
C THR A 242 9.92 -11.03 28.39
N ASP A 243 8.96 -10.31 28.95
CA ASP A 243 7.61 -10.86 29.14
C ASP A 243 6.90 -11.15 27.81
N CYS A 244 6.98 -10.24 26.85
CA CYS A 244 6.46 -10.46 25.48
C CYS A 244 7.10 -11.71 24.83
N LEU A 245 8.42 -11.88 24.95
CA LEU A 245 9.12 -13.05 24.41
C LEU A 245 8.68 -14.36 25.11
N ARG A 246 8.52 -14.32 26.43
CA ARG A 246 8.01 -15.49 27.18
C ARG A 246 6.60 -15.87 26.71
N ARG A 247 5.73 -14.90 26.48
CA ARG A 247 4.38 -15.12 25.97
C ARG A 247 4.41 -15.65 24.52
N ALA A 248 5.23 -15.05 23.66
CA ALA A 248 5.44 -15.56 22.31
C ALA A 248 5.81 -17.05 22.29
N SER A 249 6.76 -17.44 23.14
CA SER A 249 7.19 -18.83 23.26
C SER A 249 6.10 -19.74 23.82
N THR A 250 5.24 -19.22 24.72
CA THR A 250 4.11 -19.97 25.28
C THR A 250 3.03 -20.20 24.23
N VAL A 251 2.61 -19.14 23.52
CA VAL A 251 1.61 -19.24 22.43
C VAL A 251 2.11 -20.21 21.36
N TYR A 252 3.35 -20.03 20.90
CA TYR A 252 3.96 -20.93 19.93
C TYR A 252 3.98 -22.40 20.42
N GLY A 253 4.33 -22.63 21.68
CA GLY A 253 4.36 -23.97 22.28
C GLY A 253 3.01 -24.66 22.37
N GLN A 254 1.91 -23.90 22.36
CA GLN A 254 0.53 -24.40 22.35
C GLN A 254 0.01 -24.74 20.95
N LEU A 255 0.67 -24.21 19.91
CA LEU A 255 0.31 -24.57 18.54
C LEU A 255 0.46 -26.08 18.39
N GLN A 256 -0.62 -26.76 18.06
CA GLN A 256 -0.56 -28.15 17.67
C GLN A 256 0.26 -28.19 16.38
N THR A 257 1.49 -28.62 16.48
CA THR A 257 2.40 -28.83 15.37
C THR A 257 1.90 -29.99 14.50
N ALA A 258 0.73 -29.85 13.91
CA ALA A 258 0.42 -30.59 12.70
C ALA A 258 1.46 -30.14 11.67
N LEU A 259 2.10 -31.10 11.03
CA LEU A 259 3.16 -30.98 10.03
C LEU A 259 2.77 -30.14 8.77
N ASN A 260 1.79 -29.26 8.88
CA ASN A 260 1.42 -28.31 7.84
C ASN A 260 2.46 -27.20 7.86
N ARG A 261 3.18 -27.09 6.77
CA ARG A 261 4.11 -25.99 6.52
C ARG A 261 3.31 -24.72 6.32
N ASP A 262 2.99 -24.11 7.44
CA ASP A 262 2.21 -22.89 7.56
C ASP A 262 3.16 -21.70 7.54
N ALA A 263 2.81 -20.65 6.81
CA ALA A 263 3.63 -19.46 6.64
C ALA A 263 3.80 -18.69 7.95
N ASP A 264 2.73 -18.57 8.74
CA ASP A 264 2.76 -17.87 10.02
C ASP A 264 3.60 -18.62 11.06
N VAL A 265 3.56 -19.96 11.04
CA VAL A 265 4.41 -20.80 11.87
C VAL A 265 5.89 -20.61 11.52
N PHE A 266 6.22 -20.55 10.22
CA PHE A 266 7.58 -20.28 9.79
C PHE A 266 8.04 -18.88 10.24
N PHE A 267 7.18 -17.87 10.11
CA PHE A 267 7.49 -16.52 10.56
C PHE A 267 7.72 -16.48 12.09
N ALA A 268 6.85 -17.12 12.86
CA ALA A 268 7.03 -17.24 14.32
C ALA A 268 8.36 -17.91 14.69
N LEU A 269 8.72 -18.97 13.98
CA LEU A 269 10.02 -19.65 14.16
C LEU A 269 11.20 -18.73 13.90
N ALA A 270 11.15 -17.95 12.80
CA ALA A 270 12.21 -17.01 12.44
C ALA A 270 12.38 -15.92 13.51
N GLU A 271 11.28 -15.32 13.98
CA GLU A 271 11.31 -14.28 15.01
C GLU A 271 11.75 -14.83 16.38
N LEU A 272 11.23 -15.96 16.81
CA LEU A 272 11.65 -16.63 18.05
C LEU A 272 13.12 -17.03 17.99
N TYR A 273 13.59 -17.53 16.86
CA TYR A 273 15.01 -17.85 16.69
C TYR A 273 15.86 -16.58 16.77
N ARG A 274 15.48 -15.50 16.08
CA ARG A 274 16.18 -14.23 16.13
C ARG A 274 16.28 -13.69 17.55
N ALA A 275 15.19 -13.72 18.30
CA ALA A 275 15.15 -13.19 19.65
C ALA A 275 15.86 -14.05 20.70
N THR A 276 15.87 -15.39 20.53
CA THR A 276 16.38 -16.30 21.57
C THR A 276 17.72 -16.98 21.22
N GLY A 277 18.01 -17.20 19.94
CA GLY A 277 19.13 -18.02 19.48
C GLY A 277 19.00 -19.52 19.77
N LEU A 278 17.83 -19.99 20.24
CA LEU A 278 17.64 -21.37 20.62
C LEU A 278 17.70 -22.31 19.40
N HIS A 279 18.58 -23.31 19.46
CA HIS A 279 18.77 -24.27 18.38
C HIS A 279 17.53 -25.13 18.07
N THR A 280 16.59 -25.23 19.01
CA THR A 280 15.31 -25.91 18.78
C THR A 280 14.51 -25.22 17.67
N TYR A 281 14.40 -23.90 17.67
CA TYR A 281 13.74 -23.16 16.61
C TYR A 281 14.51 -23.26 15.29
N ARG A 282 15.84 -23.14 15.33
CA ARG A 282 16.67 -23.30 14.13
C ARG A 282 16.47 -24.67 13.46
N ASN A 283 16.40 -25.74 14.25
CA ASN A 283 16.19 -27.08 13.70
C ASN A 283 14.82 -27.17 13.01
N GLN A 284 13.78 -26.61 13.61
CA GLN A 284 12.45 -26.55 12.98
C GLN A 284 12.44 -25.71 11.69
N ILE A 285 13.17 -24.60 11.65
CA ILE A 285 13.37 -23.82 10.40
C ILE A 285 14.02 -24.70 9.32
N SER A 286 15.00 -25.52 9.69
CA SER A 286 15.68 -26.44 8.75
C SER A 286 14.73 -27.48 8.14
N ASP A 287 13.65 -27.84 8.83
CA ASP A 287 12.62 -28.75 8.31
C ASP A 287 11.84 -28.18 7.12
N TYR A 288 11.83 -26.84 6.97
CA TYR A 288 11.23 -26.15 5.82
C TYR A 288 12.14 -26.13 4.57
N LYS A 289 13.42 -26.51 4.67
CA LYS A 289 14.37 -26.39 3.56
C LYS A 289 13.85 -27.04 2.28
N SER A 290 13.37 -28.30 2.37
CA SER A 290 12.84 -29.01 1.21
C SER A 290 11.56 -28.37 0.64
N PHE A 291 10.79 -27.66 1.43
CA PHE A 291 9.64 -26.91 0.95
C PHE A 291 10.09 -25.71 0.11
N PHE A 292 11.04 -24.92 0.60
CA PHE A 292 11.55 -23.77 -0.12
C PHE A 292 12.32 -24.14 -1.39
N GLU A 293 13.04 -25.25 -1.39
CA GLU A 293 13.72 -25.78 -2.57
C GLU A 293 12.76 -26.19 -3.71
N ASN A 294 11.51 -26.54 -3.38
CA ASN A 294 10.53 -27.04 -4.34
C ASN A 294 9.36 -26.08 -4.59
N ASN A 295 9.32 -24.94 -3.94
CA ASN A 295 8.23 -23.96 -4.07
C ASN A 295 8.81 -22.55 -4.28
N GLY A 296 8.97 -22.14 -5.53
CA GLY A 296 9.50 -20.80 -5.86
C GLY A 296 8.53 -19.66 -5.60
N SER A 297 7.22 -19.93 -5.40
CA SER A 297 6.19 -18.91 -5.19
C SER A 297 5.90 -18.60 -3.72
N TYR A 298 6.69 -19.12 -2.78
CA TYR A 298 6.47 -18.86 -1.36
C TYR A 298 6.55 -17.37 -0.99
N LEU A 299 7.25 -16.54 -1.78
CA LEU A 299 7.35 -15.10 -1.57
C LEU A 299 6.03 -14.36 -1.77
N GLU A 300 5.05 -15.00 -2.43
CA GLU A 300 3.71 -14.43 -2.61
C GLU A 300 2.89 -14.38 -1.30
N GLU A 301 3.36 -15.09 -0.25
CA GLU A 301 2.77 -15.06 1.08
C GLU A 301 3.63 -14.19 2.02
N ASN A 302 3.06 -13.09 2.53
CA ASN A 302 3.78 -12.11 3.35
C ASN A 302 4.52 -12.74 4.54
N SER A 303 3.93 -13.72 5.21
CA SER A 303 4.57 -14.38 6.37
C SER A 303 5.81 -15.18 5.99
N TYR A 304 5.82 -15.87 4.83
CA TYR A 304 7.05 -16.47 4.33
C TYR A 304 8.06 -15.41 3.92
N LEU A 305 7.63 -14.38 3.21
CA LEU A 305 8.51 -13.29 2.78
C LEU A 305 9.19 -12.64 3.99
N TYR A 306 8.43 -12.15 4.96
CA TYR A 306 8.98 -11.49 6.14
C TYR A 306 9.77 -12.45 7.04
N GLY A 307 9.35 -13.69 7.17
CA GLY A 307 10.09 -14.72 7.91
C GLY A 307 11.46 -15.02 7.29
N THR A 308 11.56 -15.09 5.95
CA THR A 308 12.85 -15.26 5.24
C THR A 308 13.75 -14.04 5.42
N MET A 309 13.16 -12.83 5.36
CA MET A 309 13.88 -11.56 5.65
C MET A 309 14.46 -11.55 7.07
N THR A 310 13.66 -11.93 8.06
CA THR A 310 14.10 -12.05 9.46
C THR A 310 15.23 -13.05 9.61
N TYR A 311 15.10 -14.21 8.95
CA TYR A 311 16.14 -15.25 9.04
C TYR A 311 17.46 -14.83 8.38
N MET A 312 17.41 -14.14 7.25
CA MET A 312 18.60 -13.62 6.58
C MET A 312 19.29 -12.48 7.35
N SER A 313 18.52 -11.64 8.04
CA SER A 313 19.03 -10.46 8.77
C SER A 313 19.41 -10.74 10.23
N THR A 314 19.17 -11.95 10.75
CA THR A 314 19.49 -12.27 12.15
C THR A 314 20.99 -12.27 12.44
N ARG A 315 21.37 -11.89 13.68
CA ARG A 315 22.74 -12.02 14.18
C ARG A 315 23.05 -13.42 14.69
N GLN A 316 22.06 -14.32 14.69
CA GLN A 316 22.21 -15.70 15.11
C GLN A 316 22.89 -16.53 14.00
N ARG A 317 23.37 -17.73 14.37
CA ARG A 317 24.00 -18.65 13.41
C ARG A 317 22.97 -19.26 12.47
N VAL A 318 23.05 -18.96 11.17
CA VAL A 318 22.12 -19.41 10.13
C VAL A 318 22.70 -20.57 9.30
N ASP A 319 21.83 -21.27 8.58
CA ASP A 319 22.21 -22.16 7.48
C ASP A 319 22.53 -21.29 6.25
N VAL A 320 23.80 -21.32 5.83
CA VAL A 320 24.29 -20.50 4.70
C VAL A 320 23.62 -20.90 3.37
N GLU A 321 23.36 -22.20 3.17
CA GLU A 321 22.71 -22.69 1.95
C GLU A 321 21.25 -22.21 1.88
N LEU A 322 20.55 -22.22 3.02
CA LEU A 322 19.18 -21.73 3.11
C LEU A 322 19.12 -20.20 2.91
N CYS A 323 20.05 -19.44 3.49
CA CYS A 323 20.13 -18.01 3.23
C CYS A 323 20.45 -17.70 1.76
N ALA A 324 21.35 -18.47 1.13
CA ALA A 324 21.65 -18.32 -0.30
C ALA A 324 20.42 -18.64 -1.16
N LEU A 325 19.64 -19.67 -0.80
CA LEU A 325 18.38 -19.98 -1.48
C LEU A 325 17.40 -18.79 -1.39
N PHE A 326 17.17 -18.25 -0.19
CA PHE A 326 16.27 -17.09 0.00
C PHE A 326 16.74 -15.88 -0.80
N MET A 327 18.01 -15.54 -0.71
CA MET A 327 18.58 -14.42 -1.45
C MET A 327 18.41 -14.57 -2.96
N ASN A 328 18.75 -15.76 -3.49
CA ASN A 328 18.63 -16.03 -4.92
C ASN A 328 17.17 -16.00 -5.38
N THR A 329 16.25 -16.56 -4.61
CA THR A 329 14.83 -16.54 -4.95
C THR A 329 14.30 -15.10 -4.99
N LEU A 330 14.63 -14.28 -3.99
CA LEU A 330 14.20 -12.89 -3.92
C LEU A 330 14.80 -12.04 -5.07
N THR A 331 16.09 -12.24 -5.36
CA THR A 331 16.76 -11.51 -6.45
C THR A 331 16.19 -11.91 -7.82
N ASN A 332 16.04 -13.22 -8.07
CA ASN A 332 15.46 -13.73 -9.32
C ASN A 332 14.01 -13.23 -9.50
N ARG A 333 13.25 -13.18 -8.41
CA ARG A 333 11.88 -12.65 -8.43
C ARG A 333 11.86 -11.16 -8.75
N GLY A 334 12.76 -10.37 -8.17
CA GLY A 334 12.91 -8.95 -8.49
C GLY A 334 13.26 -8.71 -9.96
N GLU A 335 14.18 -9.50 -10.53
CA GLU A 335 14.53 -9.45 -11.95
C GLU A 335 13.35 -9.86 -12.85
N GLU A 336 12.62 -10.91 -12.47
CA GLU A 336 11.42 -11.37 -13.19
C GLU A 336 10.34 -10.30 -13.22
N ILE A 337 10.05 -9.69 -12.06
CA ILE A 337 9.06 -8.60 -11.94
C ILE A 337 9.49 -7.42 -12.81
N SER A 338 10.75 -6.97 -12.69
CA SER A 338 11.27 -5.84 -13.45
C SER A 338 11.18 -6.08 -14.95
N LYS A 339 11.56 -7.25 -15.41
CA LYS A 339 11.50 -7.61 -16.84
C LYS A 339 10.05 -7.71 -17.34
N ARG A 340 9.14 -8.25 -16.53
CA ARG A 340 7.72 -8.40 -16.89
C ARG A 340 7.04 -7.04 -17.05
N TYR A 341 7.45 -6.05 -16.26
CA TYR A 341 6.81 -4.75 -16.18
C TYR A 341 7.68 -3.60 -16.72
N GLU A 342 8.78 -3.91 -17.45
CA GLU A 342 9.71 -2.93 -18.01
C GLU A 342 9.04 -1.84 -18.87
N ASP A 343 7.92 -2.17 -19.52
CA ASP A 343 7.13 -1.25 -20.34
C ASP A 343 5.73 -0.98 -19.76
N MET A 344 5.55 -1.08 -18.44
CA MET A 344 4.23 -1.07 -17.82
C MET A 344 3.43 0.23 -18.02
N ILE A 345 4.08 1.34 -18.30
CA ILE A 345 3.39 2.60 -18.66
C ILE A 345 2.62 2.45 -19.98
N HIS A 346 3.00 1.53 -20.85
CA HIS A 346 2.25 1.21 -22.06
C HIS A 346 0.94 0.48 -21.84
N PRO A 347 0.80 -0.44 -20.91
CA PRO A 347 -0.49 -1.06 -20.70
C PRO A 347 -1.37 -0.25 -19.74
N VAL A 348 -1.55 1.03 -20.04
CA VAL A 348 -2.75 1.78 -19.63
C VAL A 348 -4.03 0.99 -20.00
N ALA A 349 -3.88 0.01 -20.86
CA ALA A 349 -4.84 -1.00 -21.22
C ALA A 349 -5.02 -2.12 -20.21
N ALA A 350 -4.08 -2.38 -19.33
CA ALA A 350 -4.31 -3.35 -18.30
C ALA A 350 -5.47 -2.85 -17.44
N ARG A 351 -6.62 -3.41 -17.70
CA ARG A 351 -7.81 -3.19 -16.89
C ARG A 351 -7.45 -3.55 -15.45
N ASN A 352 -8.16 -3.00 -14.49
CA ASN A 352 -7.99 -3.10 -13.03
C ASN A 352 -7.73 -4.50 -12.42
N ASN A 353 -7.60 -5.54 -13.21
CA ASN A 353 -7.44 -6.93 -12.80
C ASN A 353 -6.04 -7.27 -12.23
N GLY A 354 -5.16 -6.29 -12.10
CA GLY A 354 -3.79 -6.51 -11.65
C GLY A 354 -3.35 -5.60 -10.50
N ALA A 355 -4.24 -4.79 -9.91
CA ALA A 355 -3.84 -3.86 -8.84
C ALA A 355 -3.24 -4.60 -7.63
N ASP A 356 -3.85 -5.69 -7.19
CA ASP A 356 -3.35 -6.50 -6.08
C ASP A 356 -2.01 -7.18 -6.41
N ASP A 357 -1.87 -7.68 -7.65
CA ASP A 357 -0.61 -8.29 -8.11
C ASP A 357 0.52 -7.25 -8.19
N LEU A 358 0.20 -6.01 -8.60
CA LEU A 358 1.16 -4.91 -8.63
C LEU A 358 1.59 -4.50 -7.22
N LEU A 359 0.65 -4.39 -6.30
CA LEU A 359 0.93 -4.05 -4.91
C LEU A 359 1.82 -5.11 -4.26
N LYS A 360 1.53 -6.40 -4.47
CA LYS A 360 2.39 -7.51 -4.01
C LYS A 360 3.78 -7.44 -4.63
N SER A 361 3.86 -7.22 -5.95
CA SER A 361 5.13 -7.08 -6.66
C SER A 361 5.95 -5.90 -6.13
N ALA A 362 5.31 -4.77 -5.82
CA ALA A 362 5.98 -3.63 -5.21
C ALA A 362 6.57 -3.97 -3.83
N VAL A 363 5.84 -4.74 -3.00
CA VAL A 363 6.34 -5.22 -1.70
C VAL A 363 7.54 -6.16 -1.87
N GLU A 364 7.49 -7.11 -2.81
CA GLU A 364 8.61 -8.00 -3.10
C GLU A 364 9.85 -7.22 -3.55
N LEU A 365 9.69 -6.22 -4.42
CA LEU A 365 10.78 -5.32 -4.85
C LEU A 365 11.31 -4.46 -3.69
N SER A 366 10.44 -3.97 -2.81
CA SER A 366 10.82 -3.26 -1.60
C SER A 366 11.70 -4.12 -0.68
N CYS A 367 11.30 -5.39 -0.49
CA CYS A 367 12.08 -6.36 0.28
C CYS A 367 13.45 -6.63 -0.36
N ALA A 368 13.50 -6.75 -1.69
CA ALA A 368 14.75 -6.94 -2.41
C ALA A 368 15.68 -5.71 -2.23
N ASN A 369 15.18 -4.49 -2.38
CA ASN A 369 15.93 -3.27 -2.13
C ASN A 369 16.51 -3.23 -0.70
N TYR A 370 15.69 -3.60 0.30
CA TYR A 370 16.13 -3.62 1.70
C TYR A 370 17.27 -4.62 1.93
N VAL A 371 17.12 -5.87 1.47
CA VAL A 371 18.14 -6.93 1.68
C VAL A 371 19.44 -6.64 0.92
N LEU A 372 19.31 -6.16 -0.31
CA LEU A 372 20.47 -5.84 -1.15
C LEU A 372 21.13 -4.52 -0.73
N ASN A 373 20.50 -3.76 0.16
CA ASN A 373 20.90 -2.38 0.51
C ASN A 373 21.15 -1.56 -0.75
N SER A 374 20.21 -1.63 -1.67
CA SER A 374 20.28 -0.99 -2.99
C SER A 374 18.97 -0.27 -3.30
N TYR A 375 19.02 0.58 -4.30
CA TYR A 375 17.85 1.33 -4.80
C TYR A 375 17.47 0.90 -6.23
N GLN A 376 17.99 -0.23 -6.70
CA GLN A 376 17.84 -0.64 -8.11
C GLN A 376 16.39 -0.88 -8.55
N TYR A 377 15.50 -1.18 -7.60
CA TYR A 377 14.08 -1.41 -7.88
C TYR A 377 13.18 -0.24 -7.45
N THR A 378 13.76 0.87 -6.97
CA THR A 378 12.96 2.01 -6.46
C THR A 378 12.10 2.60 -7.56
N GLN A 379 12.68 2.87 -8.72
CA GLN A 379 11.96 3.44 -9.86
C GLN A 379 10.75 2.59 -10.27
N ILE A 380 10.91 1.28 -10.44
CA ILE A 380 9.79 0.42 -10.83
C ILE A 380 8.74 0.29 -9.73
N THR A 381 9.16 0.37 -8.46
CA THR A 381 8.23 0.44 -7.33
C THR A 381 7.39 1.72 -7.37
N GLU A 382 8.00 2.86 -7.68
CA GLU A 382 7.31 4.13 -7.87
C GLU A 382 6.34 4.09 -9.06
N GLU A 383 6.74 3.51 -10.19
CA GLU A 383 5.87 3.33 -11.36
C GLU A 383 4.62 2.49 -11.02
N PHE A 384 4.77 1.43 -10.21
CA PHE A 384 3.64 0.64 -9.72
C PHE A 384 2.72 1.47 -8.83
N LEU A 385 3.28 2.28 -7.95
CA LEU A 385 2.49 3.17 -7.10
C LEU A 385 1.80 4.26 -7.91
N HIS A 386 2.46 4.88 -8.89
CA HIS A 386 1.82 5.84 -9.79
C HIS A 386 0.62 5.23 -10.52
N TYR A 387 0.76 3.98 -10.99
CA TYR A 387 -0.37 3.24 -11.56
C TYR A 387 -1.50 3.06 -10.54
N LEU A 388 -1.18 2.62 -9.33
CA LEU A 388 -2.16 2.39 -8.26
C LEU A 388 -2.84 3.68 -7.77
N MET A 389 -2.17 4.82 -7.93
CA MET A 389 -2.67 6.14 -7.52
C MET A 389 -3.33 6.96 -8.64
N GLY A 390 -3.67 6.33 -9.76
CA GLY A 390 -4.53 6.94 -10.78
C GLY A 390 -4.00 6.96 -12.20
N GLN A 391 -2.74 6.62 -12.43
CA GLN A 391 -2.15 6.52 -13.76
C GLN A 391 -2.54 5.21 -14.46
N ASN A 392 -3.81 4.87 -14.41
CA ASN A 392 -4.38 3.66 -15.01
C ASN A 392 -5.54 4.00 -15.95
N ALA A 393 -5.98 3.02 -16.75
CA ALA A 393 -6.98 3.23 -17.81
C ALA A 393 -8.28 3.88 -17.33
N GLU A 394 -8.63 3.70 -16.08
CA GLU A 394 -9.87 4.20 -15.47
C GLU A 394 -9.65 5.45 -14.60
N SER A 395 -8.41 5.94 -14.48
CA SER A 395 -8.03 7.03 -13.58
C SER A 395 -8.55 6.84 -12.15
N VAL A 396 -8.47 5.60 -11.65
CA VAL A 396 -8.91 5.22 -10.31
C VAL A 396 -7.70 5.22 -9.37
N CYS A 397 -7.78 5.98 -8.29
CA CYS A 397 -6.85 5.86 -7.18
C CYS A 397 -7.31 4.69 -6.29
N PHE A 398 -6.51 3.65 -6.22
CA PHE A 398 -6.81 2.48 -5.39
C PHE A 398 -6.48 2.71 -3.92
N TYR A 399 -5.58 3.62 -3.60
CA TYR A 399 -5.25 3.99 -2.23
C TYR A 399 -6.17 5.12 -1.73
N PRO A 400 -6.67 5.08 -0.47
CA PRO A 400 -6.56 3.99 0.52
C PRO A 400 -7.68 2.94 0.42
N GLY A 401 -8.53 3.00 -0.59
CA GLY A 401 -9.81 2.29 -0.63
C GLY A 401 -9.77 0.82 -1.01
N THR A 402 -8.71 0.34 -1.66
CA THR A 402 -8.59 -1.04 -2.14
C THR A 402 -7.17 -1.57 -1.93
N GLY A 403 -7.08 -2.88 -1.74
CA GLY A 403 -5.82 -3.56 -1.50
C GLY A 403 -5.43 -3.64 -0.03
N ASP A 404 -4.33 -4.32 0.23
CA ASP A 404 -3.76 -4.48 1.55
C ASP A 404 -3.09 -3.17 2.01
N GLN A 405 -3.74 -2.45 2.92
CA GLN A 405 -3.22 -1.19 3.47
C GLN A 405 -1.87 -1.37 4.19
N SER A 406 -1.62 -2.57 4.71
CA SER A 406 -0.34 -2.92 5.33
C SER A 406 0.82 -2.88 4.33
N SER A 407 0.56 -3.26 3.09
CA SER A 407 1.52 -3.15 1.99
C SER A 407 1.86 -1.71 1.66
N TYR A 408 0.87 -0.82 1.61
CA TYR A 408 1.11 0.62 1.40
C TYR A 408 1.93 1.24 2.53
N MET A 409 1.70 0.84 3.79
CA MET A 409 2.49 1.31 4.93
C MET A 409 3.99 1.05 4.73
N LEU A 410 4.36 -0.17 4.35
CA LEU A 410 5.76 -0.55 4.11
C LEU A 410 6.37 0.24 2.95
N LEU A 411 5.64 0.34 1.83
CA LEU A 411 6.11 1.03 0.62
C LEU A 411 6.30 2.52 0.85
N PHE A 412 5.35 3.19 1.49
CA PHE A 412 5.46 4.61 1.79
C PHE A 412 6.55 4.88 2.84
N ALA A 413 6.75 4.01 3.82
CA ALA A 413 7.87 4.11 4.76
C ALA A 413 9.22 4.03 4.02
N GLN A 414 9.36 3.09 3.08
CA GLN A 414 10.57 2.98 2.26
C GLN A 414 10.82 4.22 1.42
N LEU A 415 9.81 4.67 0.67
CA LEU A 415 9.97 5.79 -0.25
C LEU A 415 10.14 7.11 0.50
N ALA A 416 9.42 7.31 1.62
CA ALA A 416 9.65 8.45 2.50
C ALA A 416 11.11 8.48 2.99
N LYS A 417 11.67 7.32 3.41
CA LYS A 417 13.09 7.22 3.77
C LYS A 417 14.02 7.48 2.60
N THR A 418 13.68 6.98 1.41
CA THR A 418 14.51 7.13 0.20
C THR A 418 14.63 8.59 -0.23
N HIS A 419 13.52 9.35 -0.18
CA HIS A 419 13.45 10.76 -0.58
C HIS A 419 13.72 11.75 0.56
N MET A 420 13.94 11.27 1.78
CA MET A 420 14.24 12.12 2.93
C MET A 420 15.64 12.74 2.80
N LYS A 421 15.72 14.07 2.91
CA LYS A 421 17.00 14.78 2.91
C LYS A 421 17.77 14.52 4.22
N GLU A 422 19.10 14.55 4.16
CA GLU A 422 19.93 14.38 5.36
C GLU A 422 19.58 15.43 6.42
N GLY A 423 19.14 14.97 7.59
CA GLY A 423 18.77 15.82 8.72
C GLY A 423 17.30 16.24 8.79
N GLU A 424 16.46 15.82 7.84
CA GLU A 424 15.00 15.96 7.94
C GLU A 424 14.43 14.90 8.89
N GLN A 425 13.42 15.31 9.66
CA GLN A 425 12.53 14.41 10.38
C GLN A 425 11.14 14.56 9.77
N ILE A 426 10.43 13.46 9.59
CA ILE A 426 9.02 13.52 9.18
C ILE A 426 8.22 14.06 10.36
N MET A 427 7.74 15.30 10.23
CA MET A 427 6.89 15.96 11.23
C MET A 427 5.44 15.53 11.09
#